data_2f9de28fd0ad9937d68c1f2e4fd5fcde
#
_entry.id   2f9de28fd0ad9937d68c1f2e4fd5fcde
#
_cell.length_a   1.000
_cell.length_b   1.000
_cell.length_c   1.000
_cell.angle_alpha   90.00
_cell.angle_beta   90.00
_cell.angle_gamma   90.00
#
_symmetry.space_group_name_H-M   'P 1'
#
loop_
_entity.id
_entity.type
_entity.pdbx_description
1 polymer ?
#
loop_
_entity_poly.entity_id
_entity_poly.type
_entity_poly.pdbx_seq_one_letter_code
_entity_poly.pdbx_strand_id
1 'polypeptide(L)'
;MLEQFAELNLLRTDRTSICACRIMGVMNFIQTLAIAMGASWVSGISLYASVATLGLLSRFANLQLPGELHVLTSWWVIGVAVALYVVEFVADKIPVVDSAWDVVHTFIRIPAGAVLAATAFGDFDKSVQVIAFLLGGGLALSSHGTKAATRAIVNTSPEPVSNIVVSLSEDVLAVVSILLAAFLPLLLFLVVAAGLIVSALVLPRIFRFFRQVCRSVRGFLNPAPS
;
A
#
# COMPACT_ATOMS: atom_id res chain seq x y z
N MET A 1 49.71 23.83 -24.26
CA MET A 1 48.34 24.31 -24.58
C MET A 1 47.36 23.17 -24.90
N LEU A 2 47.73 22.23 -25.78
CA LEU A 2 46.88 21.07 -26.11
C LEU A 2 46.69 20.08 -24.95
N GLU A 3 47.69 19.85 -24.11
CA GLU A 3 47.60 18.99 -22.92
C GLU A 3 46.65 19.56 -21.85
N GLN A 4 46.69 20.88 -21.61
CA GLN A 4 45.75 21.52 -20.68
C GLN A 4 44.28 21.44 -21.15
N PHE A 5 44.05 21.52 -22.47
CA PHE A 5 42.70 21.30 -23.01
C PHE A 5 42.24 19.85 -22.89
N ALA A 6 43.11 18.86 -23.00
CA ALA A 6 42.82 17.46 -22.82
C ALA A 6 42.47 17.14 -21.34
N GLU A 7 43.22 17.67 -20.37
CA GLU A 7 42.92 17.52 -18.94
C GLU A 7 41.61 18.20 -18.54
N LEU A 8 41.34 19.42 -19.04
CA LEU A 8 40.06 20.09 -18.80
C LEU A 8 38.87 19.33 -19.36
N ASN A 9 38.98 18.69 -20.51
CA ASN A 9 37.95 17.87 -21.08
C ASN A 9 37.74 16.56 -20.30
N LEU A 10 38.79 15.90 -19.83
CA LEU A 10 38.72 14.73 -18.98
C LEU A 10 38.03 15.03 -17.64
N LEU A 11 38.39 16.13 -16.98
CA LEU A 11 37.73 16.56 -15.72
C LEU A 11 36.28 16.98 -15.92
N ARG A 12 35.93 17.53 -17.07
CA ARG A 12 34.53 17.88 -17.41
C ARG A 12 33.67 16.64 -17.70
N THR A 13 34.23 15.65 -18.40
CA THR A 13 33.55 14.39 -18.69
C THR A 13 33.31 13.59 -17.41
N ASP A 14 34.27 13.61 -16.48
CA ASP A 14 34.16 12.90 -15.20
C ASP A 14 33.08 13.54 -14.31
N ARG A 15 33.02 14.87 -14.22
CA ARG A 15 31.95 15.56 -13.46
C ARG A 15 30.56 15.34 -14.02
N THR A 16 30.38 15.28 -15.34
CA THR A 16 29.09 15.03 -15.96
C THR A 16 28.65 13.58 -15.77
N SER A 17 29.54 12.62 -15.85
CA SER A 17 29.27 11.20 -15.59
C SER A 17 28.94 10.94 -14.12
N ILE A 18 29.63 11.56 -13.17
CA ILE A 18 29.33 11.48 -11.73
C ILE A 18 27.97 12.10 -11.42
N CYS A 19 27.67 13.25 -12.03
CA CYS A 19 26.38 13.91 -11.84
C CYS A 19 25.23 13.06 -12.42
N ALA A 20 25.39 12.50 -13.61
CA ALA A 20 24.41 11.61 -14.23
C ALA A 20 24.18 10.33 -13.41
N CYS A 21 25.26 9.71 -12.92
CA CYS A 21 25.17 8.53 -12.06
C CYS A 21 24.44 8.83 -10.75
N ARG A 22 24.70 9.98 -10.14
CA ARG A 22 24.03 10.42 -8.91
C ARG A 22 22.54 10.71 -9.14
N ILE A 23 22.17 11.33 -10.26
CA ILE A 23 20.76 11.57 -10.63
C ILE A 23 20.04 10.26 -10.88
N MET A 24 20.65 9.31 -11.61
CA MET A 24 20.08 7.98 -11.83
C MET A 24 19.87 7.23 -10.51
N GLY A 25 20.84 7.29 -9.58
CA GLY A 25 20.69 6.67 -8.25
C GLY A 25 19.52 7.26 -7.45
N VAL A 26 19.34 8.58 -7.46
CA VAL A 26 18.21 9.24 -6.79
C VAL A 26 16.89 8.89 -7.45
N MET A 27 16.81 8.83 -8.77
CA MET A 27 15.60 8.44 -9.49
C MET A 27 15.20 7.00 -9.17
N ASN A 28 16.17 6.08 -9.14
CA ASN A 28 15.93 4.69 -8.75
C ASN A 28 15.43 4.59 -7.31
N PHE A 29 16.01 5.34 -6.37
CA PHE A 29 15.57 5.36 -4.97
C PHE A 29 14.13 5.88 -4.83
N ILE A 30 13.79 6.98 -5.50
CA ILE A 30 12.42 7.55 -5.48
C ILE A 30 11.42 6.54 -6.04
N GLN A 31 11.77 5.85 -7.13
CA GLN A 31 10.92 4.82 -7.73
C GLN A 31 10.74 3.63 -6.79
N THR A 32 11.83 3.15 -6.18
CA THR A 32 11.79 2.07 -5.17
C THR A 32 10.91 2.46 -3.99
N LEU A 33 11.07 3.67 -3.46
CA LEU A 33 10.29 4.19 -2.35
C LEU A 33 8.80 4.28 -2.73
N ALA A 34 8.47 4.77 -3.92
CA ALA A 34 7.09 4.87 -4.38
C ALA A 34 6.43 3.50 -4.53
N ILE A 35 7.12 2.54 -5.13
CA ILE A 35 6.61 1.17 -5.28
C ILE A 35 6.43 0.52 -3.90
N ALA A 36 7.41 0.64 -3.00
CA ALA A 36 7.33 0.11 -1.64
C ALA A 36 6.16 0.72 -0.85
N MET A 37 6.02 2.04 -0.86
CA MET A 37 4.94 2.75 -0.18
C MET A 37 3.58 2.44 -0.78
N GLY A 38 3.47 2.45 -2.12
CA GLY A 38 2.26 2.15 -2.85
C GLY A 38 1.79 0.72 -2.61
N ALA A 39 2.68 -0.26 -2.77
CA ALA A 39 2.39 -1.66 -2.54
C ALA A 39 1.93 -1.92 -1.09
N SER A 40 2.62 -1.34 -0.11
CA SER A 40 2.26 -1.47 1.31
C SER A 40 0.93 -0.81 1.64
N TRP A 41 0.71 0.42 1.18
CA TRP A 41 -0.54 1.14 1.38
C TRP A 41 -1.72 0.39 0.77
N VAL A 42 -1.59 -0.01 -0.49
CA VAL A 42 -2.64 -0.74 -1.22
C VAL A 42 -2.87 -2.13 -0.64
N SER A 43 -1.82 -2.80 -0.13
CA SER A 43 -1.95 -4.08 0.56
C SER A 43 -2.97 -4.02 1.71
N GLY A 44 -3.05 -2.90 2.44
CA GLY A 44 -4.07 -2.72 3.48
C GLY A 44 -5.49 -2.57 2.95
N ILE A 45 -5.67 -2.11 1.70
CA ILE A 45 -6.98 -1.97 1.05
C ILE A 45 -7.36 -3.27 0.34
N SER A 46 -6.51 -3.72 -0.59
CA SER A 46 -6.62 -4.97 -1.34
C SER A 46 -5.22 -5.50 -1.67
N LEU A 47 -4.79 -6.50 -0.92
CA LEU A 47 -3.48 -7.13 -1.09
C LEU A 47 -3.35 -7.75 -2.48
N TYR A 48 -4.36 -8.47 -2.89
CA TYR A 48 -4.31 -9.25 -4.14
C TYR A 48 -4.37 -8.34 -5.36
N ALA A 49 -5.11 -7.22 -5.30
CA ALA A 49 -5.06 -6.19 -6.33
C ALA A 49 -3.66 -5.56 -6.47
N SER A 50 -2.99 -5.29 -5.33
CA SER A 50 -1.62 -4.76 -5.32
C SER A 50 -0.64 -5.70 -6.03
N VAL A 51 -0.61 -6.97 -5.62
CA VAL A 51 0.28 -8.00 -6.17
C VAL A 51 -0.02 -8.26 -7.66
N ALA A 52 -1.30 -8.43 -8.01
CA ALA A 52 -1.73 -8.68 -9.38
C ALA A 52 -1.35 -7.51 -10.31
N THR A 53 -1.64 -6.27 -9.89
CA THR A 53 -1.35 -5.08 -10.70
C THR A 53 0.15 -4.89 -10.90
N LEU A 54 0.99 -5.03 -9.85
CA LEU A 54 2.45 -4.96 -9.98
C LEU A 54 2.99 -6.04 -10.92
N GLY A 55 2.54 -7.28 -10.77
CA GLY A 55 2.95 -8.39 -11.62
C GLY A 55 2.57 -8.18 -13.08
N LEU A 56 1.34 -7.73 -13.35
CA LEU A 56 0.86 -7.44 -14.69
C LEU A 56 1.60 -6.25 -15.33
N LEU A 57 1.83 -5.16 -14.58
CA LEU A 57 2.61 -4.01 -15.07
C LEU A 57 4.04 -4.41 -15.41
N SER A 58 4.66 -5.27 -14.61
CA SER A 58 6.00 -5.76 -14.93
C SER A 58 6.02 -6.57 -16.23
N ARG A 59 5.00 -7.38 -16.48
CA ARG A 59 4.91 -8.23 -17.68
C ARG A 59 4.54 -7.48 -18.95
N PHE A 60 3.54 -6.59 -18.87
CA PHE A 60 2.97 -5.95 -20.04
C PHE A 60 3.48 -4.53 -20.29
N ALA A 61 3.83 -3.80 -19.22
CA ALA A 61 4.36 -2.43 -19.32
C ALA A 61 5.88 -2.35 -19.12
N ASN A 62 6.58 -3.49 -19.03
CA ASN A 62 8.02 -3.58 -18.78
C ASN A 62 8.49 -2.79 -17.54
N LEU A 63 7.63 -2.70 -16.52
CA LEU A 63 7.98 -2.07 -15.26
C LEU A 63 9.08 -2.87 -14.55
N GLN A 64 10.21 -2.22 -14.31
CA GLN A 64 11.29 -2.83 -13.53
C GLN A 64 10.92 -2.77 -12.05
N LEU A 65 10.61 -3.92 -11.46
CA LEU A 65 10.32 -4.01 -10.03
C LEU A 65 11.63 -3.98 -9.23
N PRO A 66 11.73 -3.14 -8.18
CA PRO A 66 12.95 -3.01 -7.40
C PRO A 66 13.17 -4.21 -6.47
N GLY A 67 14.43 -4.45 -6.13
CA GLY A 67 14.84 -5.47 -5.19
C GLY A 67 14.35 -6.86 -5.56
N GLU A 68 13.88 -7.61 -4.58
CA GLU A 68 13.37 -8.96 -4.78
C GLU A 68 11.89 -9.02 -5.21
N LEU A 69 11.22 -7.86 -5.45
CA LEU A 69 9.83 -7.85 -5.95
C LEU A 69 9.68 -8.47 -7.35
N HIS A 70 10.77 -8.74 -8.06
CA HIS A 70 10.70 -9.44 -9.34
C HIS A 70 10.02 -10.82 -9.25
N VAL A 71 9.95 -11.44 -8.07
CA VAL A 71 9.20 -12.69 -7.84
C VAL A 71 7.70 -12.54 -8.21
N LEU A 72 7.15 -11.33 -8.10
CA LEU A 72 5.76 -11.04 -8.48
C LEU A 72 5.50 -11.15 -9.98
N THR A 73 6.53 -11.18 -10.81
CA THR A 73 6.43 -11.36 -12.27
C THR A 73 6.10 -12.78 -12.68
N SER A 74 6.19 -13.75 -11.75
CA SER A 74 5.84 -15.14 -12.00
C SER A 74 4.37 -15.31 -12.35
N TRP A 75 4.06 -16.03 -13.43
CA TRP A 75 2.68 -16.32 -13.83
C TRP A 75 1.88 -17.06 -12.76
N TRP A 76 2.54 -17.88 -11.94
CA TRP A 76 1.89 -18.53 -10.80
C TRP A 76 1.44 -17.53 -9.74
N VAL A 77 2.32 -16.58 -9.40
CA VAL A 77 1.99 -15.52 -8.42
C VAL A 77 0.87 -14.63 -8.96
N ILE A 78 0.98 -14.19 -10.22
CA ILE A 78 -0.06 -13.38 -10.88
C ILE A 78 -1.40 -14.15 -10.91
N GLY A 79 -1.37 -15.42 -11.34
CA GLY A 79 -2.58 -16.23 -11.43
C GLY A 79 -3.28 -16.42 -10.09
N VAL A 80 -2.52 -16.74 -9.03
CA VAL A 80 -3.06 -16.86 -7.67
C VAL A 80 -3.59 -15.51 -7.17
N ALA A 81 -2.84 -14.42 -7.38
CA ALA A 81 -3.26 -13.08 -6.95
C ALA A 81 -4.55 -12.64 -7.66
N VAL A 82 -4.68 -12.87 -8.97
CA VAL A 82 -5.91 -12.56 -9.72
C VAL A 82 -7.08 -13.41 -9.23
N ALA A 83 -6.87 -14.71 -9.02
CA ALA A 83 -7.93 -15.59 -8.52
C ALA A 83 -8.42 -15.14 -7.13
N LEU A 84 -7.50 -14.83 -6.20
CA LEU A 84 -7.84 -14.35 -4.88
C LEU A 84 -8.45 -12.94 -4.91
N TYR A 85 -8.02 -12.06 -5.83
CA TYR A 85 -8.65 -10.76 -6.05
C TYR A 85 -10.11 -10.91 -6.49
N VAL A 86 -10.42 -11.85 -7.39
CA VAL A 86 -11.81 -12.11 -7.79
C VAL A 86 -12.66 -12.57 -6.60
N VAL A 87 -12.11 -13.43 -5.74
CA VAL A 87 -12.79 -13.85 -4.50
C VAL A 87 -13.02 -12.67 -3.57
N GLU A 88 -11.98 -11.84 -3.32
CA GLU A 88 -12.06 -10.62 -2.52
C GLU A 88 -13.10 -9.66 -3.09
N PHE A 89 -13.07 -9.41 -4.39
CA PHE A 89 -14.00 -8.52 -5.09
C PHE A 89 -15.46 -8.93 -4.91
N VAL A 90 -15.76 -10.23 -4.91
CA VAL A 90 -17.11 -10.73 -4.66
C VAL A 90 -17.45 -10.65 -3.16
N ALA A 91 -16.53 -11.05 -2.28
CA ALA A 91 -16.70 -11.02 -0.84
C ALA A 91 -17.02 -9.61 -0.31
N ASP A 92 -16.32 -8.61 -0.82
CA ASP A 92 -16.49 -7.20 -0.43
C ASP A 92 -17.89 -6.62 -0.78
N LYS A 93 -18.69 -7.30 -1.60
CA LYS A 93 -20.05 -6.87 -1.97
C LYS A 93 -21.14 -7.41 -1.08
N ILE A 94 -20.82 -8.37 -0.21
CA ILE A 94 -21.76 -9.02 0.70
C ILE A 94 -21.40 -8.59 2.13
N PRO A 95 -22.19 -7.70 2.80
CA PRO A 95 -21.78 -7.02 4.05
C PRO A 95 -21.31 -7.96 5.17
N VAL A 96 -21.96 -9.13 5.33
CA VAL A 96 -21.59 -10.11 6.36
C VAL A 96 -20.28 -10.81 6.01
N VAL A 97 -20.11 -11.17 4.73
CA VAL A 97 -18.90 -11.83 4.23
C VAL A 97 -17.72 -10.86 4.27
N ASP A 98 -17.92 -9.62 3.82
CA ASP A 98 -16.95 -8.52 3.87
C ASP A 98 -16.39 -8.32 5.30
N SER A 99 -17.26 -8.20 6.29
CA SER A 99 -16.84 -8.04 7.69
C SER A 99 -16.02 -9.23 8.22
N ALA A 100 -16.42 -10.46 7.89
CA ALA A 100 -15.67 -11.66 8.27
C ALA A 100 -14.33 -11.76 7.53
N TRP A 101 -14.32 -11.41 6.24
CA TRP A 101 -13.14 -11.40 5.38
C TRP A 101 -12.10 -10.41 5.88
N ASP A 102 -12.52 -9.18 6.23
CA ASP A 102 -11.64 -8.15 6.78
C ASP A 102 -10.99 -8.56 8.10
N VAL A 103 -11.72 -9.24 9.00
CA VAL A 103 -11.15 -9.74 10.26
C VAL A 103 -10.01 -10.74 9.98
N VAL A 104 -10.23 -11.72 9.10
CA VAL A 104 -9.19 -12.70 8.73
C VAL A 104 -8.02 -12.01 8.04
N HIS A 105 -8.32 -11.11 7.11
CA HIS A 105 -7.31 -10.42 6.31
C HIS A 105 -6.51 -9.36 7.08
N THR A 106 -6.94 -8.93 8.27
CA THR A 106 -6.12 -8.10 9.17
C THR A 106 -4.77 -8.77 9.45
N PHE A 107 -4.78 -10.08 9.70
CA PHE A 107 -3.57 -10.85 9.98
C PHE A 107 -2.73 -11.19 8.75
N ILE A 108 -3.27 -10.97 7.54
CA ILE A 108 -2.59 -11.25 6.27
C ILE A 108 -2.06 -9.96 5.65
N ARG A 109 -2.92 -8.94 5.50
CA ARG A 109 -2.61 -7.68 4.79
C ARG A 109 -1.51 -6.86 5.44
N ILE A 110 -1.50 -6.79 6.78
CA ILE A 110 -0.51 -5.99 7.50
C ILE A 110 0.89 -6.59 7.38
N PRO A 111 1.13 -7.89 7.68
CA PRO A 111 2.42 -8.51 7.43
C PRO A 111 2.82 -8.52 5.96
N ALA A 112 1.87 -8.73 5.04
CA ALA A 112 2.16 -8.71 3.61
C ALA A 112 2.65 -7.33 3.15
N GLY A 113 2.04 -6.23 3.60
CA GLY A 113 2.50 -4.88 3.32
C GLY A 113 3.90 -4.59 3.87
N ALA A 114 4.21 -5.11 5.06
CA ALA A 114 5.55 -5.03 5.64
C ALA A 114 6.59 -5.79 4.79
N VAL A 115 6.26 -7.01 4.36
CA VAL A 115 7.12 -7.83 3.50
C VAL A 115 7.30 -7.17 2.14
N LEU A 116 6.24 -6.67 1.49
CA LEU A 116 6.34 -5.99 0.19
C LEU A 116 7.28 -4.77 0.26
N ALA A 117 7.22 -3.98 1.34
CA ALA A 117 8.15 -2.87 1.51
C ALA A 117 9.59 -3.34 1.70
N ALA A 118 9.83 -4.34 2.56
CA ALA A 118 11.16 -4.86 2.80
C ALA A 118 11.79 -5.46 1.54
N THR A 119 11.03 -6.25 0.77
CA THR A 119 11.49 -6.87 -0.47
C THR A 119 11.75 -5.86 -1.58
N ALA A 120 11.02 -4.75 -1.62
CA ALA A 120 11.32 -3.64 -2.54
C ALA A 120 12.72 -3.03 -2.30
N PHE A 121 13.19 -3.06 -1.05
CA PHE A 121 14.52 -2.62 -0.65
C PHE A 121 15.53 -3.77 -0.53
N GLY A 122 15.29 -4.90 -1.22
CA GLY A 122 16.13 -6.10 -1.16
C GLY A 122 17.60 -5.86 -1.48
N ASP A 123 17.90 -4.90 -2.37
CA ASP A 123 19.25 -4.51 -2.77
C ASP A 123 19.96 -3.57 -1.78
N PHE A 124 19.27 -3.12 -0.73
CA PHE A 124 19.80 -2.20 0.27
C PHE A 124 20.25 -2.94 1.54
N ASP A 125 20.96 -2.20 2.42
CA ASP A 125 21.39 -2.73 3.71
C ASP A 125 20.23 -3.29 4.54
N LYS A 126 20.53 -4.32 5.36
CA LYS A 126 19.53 -4.95 6.23
C LYS A 126 18.81 -3.97 7.16
N SER A 127 19.51 -2.92 7.62
CA SER A 127 18.91 -1.86 8.43
C SER A 127 17.81 -1.11 7.68
N VAL A 128 18.03 -0.81 6.39
CA VAL A 128 17.03 -0.17 5.52
C VAL A 128 15.83 -1.08 5.29
N GLN A 129 16.08 -2.38 5.05
CA GLN A 129 15.02 -3.38 4.91
C GLN A 129 14.14 -3.50 6.16
N VAL A 130 14.75 -3.48 7.36
CA VAL A 130 14.00 -3.50 8.63
C VAL A 130 13.16 -2.24 8.80
N ILE A 131 13.72 -1.07 8.49
CA ILE A 131 12.97 0.20 8.53
C ILE A 131 11.81 0.15 7.53
N ALA A 132 12.04 -0.31 6.30
CA ALA A 132 11.02 -0.47 5.28
C ALA A 132 9.92 -1.44 5.72
N PHE A 133 10.28 -2.56 6.35
CA PHE A 133 9.33 -3.51 6.93
C PHE A 133 8.41 -2.85 7.97
N LEU A 134 8.97 -2.11 8.93
CA LEU A 134 8.19 -1.46 9.98
C LEU A 134 7.28 -0.37 9.42
N LEU A 135 7.81 0.47 8.53
CA LEU A 135 7.03 1.54 7.89
C LEU A 135 5.95 0.97 6.96
N GLY A 136 6.28 -0.06 6.17
CA GLY A 136 5.32 -0.73 5.29
C GLY A 136 4.18 -1.38 6.06
N GLY A 137 4.48 -2.06 7.15
CA GLY A 137 3.47 -2.60 8.07
C GLY A 137 2.58 -1.50 8.68
N GLY A 138 3.17 -0.36 9.06
CA GLY A 138 2.44 0.80 9.55
C GLY A 138 1.51 1.42 8.50
N LEU A 139 1.96 1.52 7.25
CA LEU A 139 1.14 1.97 6.11
C LEU A 139 -0.03 1.02 5.85
N ALA A 140 0.23 -0.29 5.79
CA ALA A 140 -0.80 -1.30 5.60
C ALA A 140 -1.81 -1.31 6.76
N LEU A 141 -1.35 -1.18 8.01
CA LEU A 141 -2.22 -1.07 9.18
C LEU A 141 -3.11 0.17 9.11
N SER A 142 -2.56 1.31 8.70
CA SER A 142 -3.30 2.57 8.59
C SER A 142 -4.40 2.50 7.53
N SER A 143 -4.09 2.01 6.33
CA SER A 143 -5.05 1.88 5.23
C SER A 143 -6.10 0.79 5.53
N HIS A 144 -5.69 -0.38 6.03
CA HIS A 144 -6.60 -1.44 6.43
C HIS A 144 -7.53 -1.01 7.57
N GLY A 145 -7.00 -0.36 8.60
CA GLY A 145 -7.80 0.17 9.70
C GLY A 145 -8.85 1.17 9.22
N THR A 146 -8.51 2.03 8.26
CA THR A 146 -9.45 2.98 7.65
C THR A 146 -10.51 2.26 6.83
N LYS A 147 -10.13 1.27 5.99
CA LYS A 147 -11.07 0.41 5.27
C LYS A 147 -12.04 -0.26 6.23
N ALA A 148 -11.54 -1.03 7.19
CA ALA A 148 -12.37 -1.76 8.15
C ALA A 148 -13.30 -0.84 8.95
N ALA A 149 -12.81 0.33 9.34
CA ALA A 149 -13.60 1.34 10.05
C ALA A 149 -14.72 1.93 9.19
N THR A 150 -14.44 2.24 7.92
CA THR A 150 -15.45 2.72 6.95
C THR A 150 -16.49 1.64 6.68
N ARG A 151 -16.05 0.39 6.46
CA ARG A 151 -16.93 -0.76 6.24
C ARG A 151 -17.83 -1.04 7.45
N ALA A 152 -17.31 -0.93 8.67
CA ALA A 152 -18.12 -1.09 9.88
C ALA A 152 -19.29 -0.10 9.94
N ILE A 153 -19.14 1.11 9.40
CA ILE A 153 -20.23 2.11 9.33
C ILE A 153 -21.17 1.78 8.16
N VAL A 154 -20.63 1.53 6.98
CA VAL A 154 -21.41 1.27 5.75
C VAL A 154 -22.24 0.00 5.90
N ASN A 155 -21.69 -1.06 6.47
CA ASN A 155 -22.39 -2.33 6.68
C ASN A 155 -23.51 -2.25 7.72
N THR A 156 -23.61 -1.19 8.53
CA THR A 156 -24.77 -0.93 9.40
C THR A 156 -25.93 -0.27 8.67
N SER A 157 -25.69 0.27 7.46
CA SER A 157 -26.75 0.84 6.62
C SER A 157 -27.60 -0.28 5.99
N PRO A 158 -28.93 -0.13 5.97
CA PRO A 158 -29.82 -1.11 5.33
C PRO A 158 -29.73 -1.11 3.80
N GLU A 159 -28.97 -0.16 3.21
CA GLU A 159 -28.90 0.01 1.76
C GLU A 159 -27.69 -0.72 1.16
N PRO A 160 -27.90 -1.73 0.29
CA PRO A 160 -26.80 -2.46 -0.35
C PRO A 160 -26.01 -1.61 -1.35
N VAL A 161 -26.57 -0.51 -1.85
CA VAL A 161 -25.95 0.36 -2.86
C VAL A 161 -24.72 1.05 -2.30
N SER A 162 -24.78 1.56 -1.09
CA SER A 162 -23.63 2.25 -0.45
C SER A 162 -22.43 1.32 -0.29
N ASN A 163 -22.65 0.06 0.06
CA ASN A 163 -21.59 -0.95 0.17
C ASN A 163 -20.93 -1.25 -1.17
N ILE A 164 -21.71 -1.38 -2.25
CA ILE A 164 -21.17 -1.62 -3.61
C ILE A 164 -20.34 -0.42 -4.09
N VAL A 165 -20.82 0.81 -3.87
CA VAL A 165 -20.11 2.03 -4.27
C VAL A 165 -18.79 2.16 -3.54
N VAL A 166 -18.76 1.92 -2.24
CA VAL A 166 -17.53 1.97 -1.43
C VAL A 166 -16.56 0.89 -1.90
N SER A 167 -17.02 -0.37 -2.07
CA SER A 167 -16.21 -1.47 -2.59
C SER A 167 -15.54 -1.11 -3.92
N LEU A 168 -16.32 -0.62 -4.88
CA LEU A 168 -15.80 -0.28 -6.20
C LEU A 168 -14.81 0.89 -6.15
N SER A 169 -15.05 1.87 -5.27
CA SER A 169 -14.11 2.99 -5.09
C SER A 169 -12.79 2.55 -4.46
N GLU A 170 -12.80 1.58 -3.55
CA GLU A 170 -11.59 0.98 -2.97
C GLU A 170 -10.78 0.22 -4.03
N ASP A 171 -11.44 -0.57 -4.88
CA ASP A 171 -10.81 -1.30 -5.98
C ASP A 171 -10.13 -0.34 -6.98
N VAL A 172 -10.85 0.73 -7.38
CA VAL A 172 -10.31 1.76 -8.27
C VAL A 172 -9.13 2.47 -7.61
N LEU A 173 -9.25 2.84 -6.34
CA LEU A 173 -8.17 3.49 -5.58
C LEU A 173 -6.94 2.58 -5.49
N ALA A 174 -7.12 1.28 -5.27
CA ALA A 174 -6.04 0.32 -5.20
C ALA A 174 -5.26 0.25 -6.52
N VAL A 175 -5.95 0.01 -7.64
CA VAL A 175 -5.32 -0.08 -8.96
C VAL A 175 -4.66 1.24 -9.35
N VAL A 176 -5.36 2.38 -9.21
CA VAL A 176 -4.83 3.71 -9.54
C VAL A 176 -3.60 4.03 -8.69
N SER A 177 -3.59 3.70 -7.39
CA SER A 177 -2.43 3.95 -6.54
C SER A 177 -1.19 3.17 -7.00
N ILE A 178 -1.34 1.92 -7.45
CA ILE A 178 -0.22 1.16 -8.01
C ILE A 178 0.26 1.75 -9.35
N LEU A 179 -0.66 2.21 -10.20
CA LEU A 179 -0.29 2.90 -11.44
C LEU A 179 0.48 4.20 -11.14
N LEU A 180 0.04 4.97 -10.13
CA LEU A 180 0.76 6.16 -9.69
C LEU A 180 2.14 5.81 -9.13
N ALA A 181 2.26 4.73 -8.36
CA ALA A 181 3.56 4.26 -7.87
C ALA A 181 4.53 3.95 -9.01
N ALA A 182 4.01 3.36 -10.10
CA ALA A 182 4.81 2.97 -11.25
C ALA A 182 5.22 4.15 -12.13
N PHE A 183 4.31 5.09 -12.40
CA PHE A 183 4.50 6.10 -13.43
C PHE A 183 4.61 7.53 -12.90
N LEU A 184 4.00 7.85 -11.76
CA LEU A 184 3.90 9.21 -11.21
C LEU A 184 4.17 9.19 -9.69
N PRO A 185 5.41 8.85 -9.24
CA PRO A 185 5.73 8.64 -7.84
C PRO A 185 5.38 9.82 -6.92
N LEU A 186 5.55 11.06 -7.41
CA LEU A 186 5.21 12.25 -6.62
C LEU A 186 3.72 12.37 -6.32
N LEU A 187 2.85 11.98 -7.28
CA LEU A 187 1.40 11.96 -7.06
C LEU A 187 1.00 10.85 -6.08
N LEU A 188 1.66 9.70 -6.14
CA LEU A 188 1.44 8.65 -5.14
C LEU A 188 1.73 9.16 -3.72
N PHE A 189 2.86 9.85 -3.51
CA PHE A 189 3.20 10.38 -2.17
C PHE A 189 2.11 11.31 -1.65
N LEU A 190 1.52 12.14 -2.52
CA LEU A 190 0.38 12.99 -2.14
C LEU A 190 -0.87 12.16 -1.77
N VAL A 191 -1.17 11.11 -2.54
CA VAL A 191 -2.30 10.20 -2.25
C VAL A 191 -2.11 9.49 -0.91
N VAL A 192 -0.92 8.94 -0.67
CA VAL A 192 -0.61 8.26 0.60
C VAL A 192 -0.63 9.24 1.77
N ALA A 193 -0.08 10.45 1.62
CA ALA A 193 -0.13 11.48 2.65
C ALA A 193 -1.58 11.89 2.97
N ALA A 194 -2.41 12.12 1.95
CA ALA A 194 -3.83 12.39 2.12
C ALA A 194 -4.55 11.24 2.84
N GLY A 195 -4.28 10.00 2.44
CA GLY A 195 -4.83 8.82 3.09
C GLY A 195 -4.41 8.69 4.55
N LEU A 196 -3.14 8.97 4.89
CA LEU A 196 -2.66 9.00 6.28
C LEU A 196 -3.36 10.08 7.11
N ILE A 197 -3.58 11.26 6.53
CA ILE A 197 -4.34 12.34 7.19
C ILE A 197 -5.77 11.87 7.46
N VAL A 198 -6.44 11.29 6.47
CA VAL A 198 -7.79 10.74 6.63
C VAL A 198 -7.80 9.66 7.72
N SER A 199 -6.85 8.73 7.71
CA SER A 199 -6.71 7.70 8.74
C SER A 199 -6.53 8.28 10.13
N ALA A 200 -5.65 9.27 10.28
CA ALA A 200 -5.41 9.95 11.56
C ALA A 200 -6.65 10.70 12.09
N LEU A 201 -7.52 11.17 11.21
CA LEU A 201 -8.76 11.85 11.57
C LEU A 201 -9.91 10.86 11.87
N VAL A 202 -10.01 9.79 11.09
CA VAL A 202 -11.13 8.83 11.13
C VAL A 202 -10.95 7.81 12.25
N LEU A 203 -9.79 7.17 12.35
CA LEU A 203 -9.55 6.09 13.32
C LEU A 203 -9.82 6.49 14.78
N PRO A 204 -9.36 7.65 15.28
CA PRO A 204 -9.65 8.04 16.67
C PRO A 204 -11.14 8.32 16.93
N ARG A 205 -11.87 8.81 15.90
CA ARG A 205 -13.32 9.06 16.02
C ARG A 205 -14.10 7.77 16.16
N ILE A 206 -13.77 6.80 15.32
CA ILE A 206 -14.42 5.48 15.31
C ILE A 206 -14.07 4.71 16.58
N PHE A 207 -12.82 4.72 17.02
CA PHE A 207 -12.41 4.08 18.27
C PHE A 207 -13.15 4.65 19.49
N ARG A 208 -13.34 5.97 19.53
CA ARG A 208 -14.14 6.63 20.60
C ARG A 208 -15.60 6.19 20.54
N PHE A 209 -16.19 6.10 19.35
CA PHE A 209 -17.56 5.64 19.17
C PHE A 209 -17.74 4.19 19.68
N PHE A 210 -16.90 3.26 19.25
CA PHE A 210 -16.95 1.88 19.74
C PHE A 210 -16.74 1.77 21.25
N ARG A 211 -15.82 2.54 21.80
CA ARG A 211 -15.57 2.58 23.25
C ARG A 211 -16.81 3.10 24.01
N GLN A 212 -17.53 4.05 23.47
CA GLN A 212 -18.79 4.55 24.07
C GLN A 212 -19.88 3.48 24.03
N VAL A 213 -20.08 2.82 22.88
CA VAL A 213 -21.04 1.73 22.72
C VAL A 213 -20.74 0.60 23.70
N CYS A 214 -19.49 0.13 23.75
CA CYS A 214 -19.08 -0.91 24.72
C CYS A 214 -19.33 -0.53 26.18
N ARG A 215 -19.08 0.74 26.53
CA ARG A 215 -19.38 1.23 27.89
C ARG A 215 -20.88 1.24 28.19
N SER A 216 -21.72 1.67 27.24
CA SER A 216 -23.16 1.68 27.40
C SER A 216 -23.73 0.27 27.58
N VAL A 217 -23.28 -0.68 26.77
CA VAL A 217 -23.67 -2.09 26.87
C VAL A 217 -23.21 -2.68 28.21
N ARG A 218 -21.99 -2.39 28.64
CA ARG A 218 -21.50 -2.87 29.95
C ARG A 218 -22.29 -2.27 31.13
N GLY A 219 -22.68 -1.00 31.03
CA GLY A 219 -23.54 -0.35 32.06
C GLY A 219 -24.95 -0.97 32.12
N PHE A 220 -25.47 -1.41 30.96
CA PHE A 220 -26.77 -2.10 30.91
C PHE A 220 -26.71 -3.53 31.47
N LEU A 221 -25.59 -4.24 31.25
CA LEU A 221 -25.40 -5.61 31.75
C LEU A 221 -25.01 -5.68 33.23
N ASN A 222 -24.50 -4.61 33.81
CA ASN A 222 -24.11 -4.52 35.23
C ASN A 222 -24.74 -3.24 35.87
N PRO A 223 -26.06 -3.24 36.08
CA PRO A 223 -26.68 -2.15 36.87
C PRO A 223 -26.06 -2.17 38.26
N ALA A 224 -25.60 -0.98 38.74
CA ALA A 224 -25.13 -0.83 40.11
C ALA A 224 -26.22 -1.28 41.07
N PRO A 225 -25.91 -2.05 42.15
CA PRO A 225 -26.87 -2.40 43.14
C PRO A 225 -27.40 -1.11 43.77
N SER A 226 -28.71 -0.94 43.78
CA SER A 226 -29.46 0.12 44.43
C SER A 226 -29.32 0.10 45.96
#